data_bf94f7d1b5713b5c6ed740d2b714f2fe
#
_entry.id   bf94f7d1b5713b5c6ed740d2b714f2fe
#
_cell.length_a   1.000
_cell.length_b   1.000
_cell.length_c   1.000
_cell.angle_alpha   90.00
_cell.angle_beta   90.00
_cell.angle_gamma   90.00
#
_symmetry.space_group_name_H-M   'P 1'
#
loop_
_entity.id
_entity.type
_entity.pdbx_description
1 polymer ?
#
loop_
_entity_poly.entity_id
_entity_poly.type
_entity_poly.pdbx_seq_one_letter_code
_entity_poly.pdbx_strand_id
1 'polypeptide(L)'
;MTVSGSHVVAKGPKGELIKDLPAGLTITIVDGVAKVVPTEGAGTESVNWGLGRSLLSNMITGVSEGFKTVMEFSGVGYKAQAKGPDLEMNLGFTNPVMIKALPGVTFQIEKSVVTVMGMDKESVGHVAAQMRAARPPEPYKGSGVKYQDEIIRKKAGKKAAGATGAA
;
A
#
# COMPACT_ATOMS: atom_id res chain seq x y z
N MET A 1 -8.12 -19.54 -12.26
CA MET A 1 -7.39 -19.78 -11.02
C MET A 1 -6.98 -21.23 -10.95
N THR A 2 -5.73 -21.53 -10.68
CA THR A 2 -5.18 -22.88 -10.55
C THR A 2 -4.55 -23.02 -9.17
N VAL A 3 -4.79 -24.16 -8.50
CA VAL A 3 -4.29 -24.43 -7.14
C VAL A 3 -3.45 -25.69 -7.20
N SER A 4 -2.21 -25.64 -6.69
CA SER A 4 -1.30 -26.78 -6.59
C SER A 4 -0.76 -26.82 -5.16
N GLY A 5 -1.45 -27.53 -4.27
CA GLY A 5 -1.10 -27.57 -2.85
C GLY A 5 -1.29 -26.20 -2.18
N SER A 6 -0.21 -25.65 -1.61
CA SER A 6 -0.18 -24.31 -1.01
C SER A 6 0.02 -23.17 -2.03
N HIS A 7 0.48 -23.50 -3.25
CA HIS A 7 0.73 -22.53 -4.31
C HIS A 7 -0.57 -22.20 -5.03
N VAL A 8 -0.92 -20.93 -5.07
CA VAL A 8 -2.10 -20.41 -5.75
C VAL A 8 -1.68 -19.51 -6.88
N VAL A 9 -2.18 -19.82 -8.07
CA VAL A 9 -1.97 -19.02 -9.27
C VAL A 9 -3.29 -18.41 -9.70
N ALA A 10 -3.40 -17.10 -9.63
CA ALA A 10 -4.55 -16.35 -10.13
C ALA A 10 -4.20 -15.69 -11.46
N LYS A 11 -4.97 -15.98 -12.52
CA LYS A 11 -4.85 -15.34 -13.84
C LYS A 11 -6.06 -14.46 -14.10
N GLY A 12 -5.83 -13.25 -14.57
CA GLY A 12 -6.88 -12.28 -14.89
C GLY A 12 -6.48 -11.31 -15.99
N PRO A 13 -7.33 -10.32 -16.29
CA PRO A 13 -7.08 -9.36 -17.36
C PRO A 13 -5.84 -8.49 -17.15
N LYS A 14 -5.41 -8.28 -15.91
CA LYS A 14 -4.22 -7.47 -15.59
C LYS A 14 -2.92 -8.27 -15.54
N GLY A 15 -3.00 -9.59 -15.51
CA GLY A 15 -1.82 -10.45 -15.48
C GLY A 15 -2.01 -11.69 -14.64
N GLU A 16 -0.90 -12.25 -14.21
CA GLU A 16 -0.83 -13.45 -13.39
C GLU A 16 -0.14 -13.15 -12.05
N LEU A 17 -0.73 -13.63 -10.97
CA LEU A 17 -0.19 -13.48 -9.62
C LEU A 17 -0.05 -14.85 -8.97
N ILE A 18 1.13 -15.11 -8.43
CA ILE A 18 1.46 -16.36 -7.74
C ILE A 18 1.74 -16.03 -6.28
N LYS A 19 1.05 -16.70 -5.36
CA LYS A 19 1.31 -16.58 -3.93
C LYS A 19 1.18 -17.91 -3.23
N ASP A 20 1.95 -18.04 -2.16
CA ASP A 20 1.89 -19.19 -1.26
C ASP A 20 0.92 -18.89 -0.11
N LEU A 21 0.02 -19.81 0.14
CA LEU A 21 -0.86 -19.74 1.29
C LEU A 21 -0.16 -20.29 2.54
N PRO A 22 -0.56 -19.79 3.72
CA PRO A 22 -0.10 -20.34 4.98
C PRO A 22 -0.40 -21.86 5.07
N ALA A 23 0.49 -22.58 5.73
CA ALA A 23 0.32 -24.01 5.95
C ALA A 23 -0.99 -24.33 6.71
N GLY A 24 -1.56 -25.50 6.45
CA GLY A 24 -2.78 -25.97 7.11
C GLY A 24 -4.08 -25.49 6.45
N LEU A 25 -4.02 -24.97 5.23
CA LEU A 25 -5.19 -24.56 4.45
C LEU A 25 -5.27 -25.32 3.13
N THR A 26 -6.48 -25.71 2.77
CA THR A 26 -6.81 -26.33 1.47
C THR A 26 -7.84 -25.46 0.75
N ILE A 27 -7.66 -25.29 -0.55
CA ILE A 27 -8.61 -24.56 -1.38
C ILE A 27 -9.42 -25.57 -2.20
N THR A 28 -10.73 -25.46 -2.12
CA THR A 28 -11.65 -26.18 -2.97
C THR A 28 -12.39 -25.20 -3.88
N ILE A 29 -12.43 -25.51 -5.16
CA ILE A 29 -13.17 -24.72 -6.16
C ILE A 29 -14.41 -25.50 -6.54
N VAL A 30 -15.59 -24.97 -6.18
CA VAL A 30 -16.90 -25.56 -6.49
C VAL A 30 -17.73 -24.47 -7.16
N ASP A 31 -18.27 -24.75 -8.34
CA ASP A 31 -19.14 -23.85 -9.11
C ASP A 31 -18.57 -22.43 -9.33
N GLY A 32 -17.26 -22.34 -9.57
CA GLY A 32 -16.57 -21.05 -9.76
C GLY A 32 -16.31 -20.27 -8.46
N VAL A 33 -16.68 -20.82 -7.30
CA VAL A 33 -16.41 -20.23 -5.99
C VAL A 33 -15.23 -20.94 -5.33
N ALA A 34 -14.20 -20.17 -4.98
CA ALA A 34 -13.06 -20.70 -4.24
C ALA A 34 -13.35 -20.63 -2.73
N LYS A 35 -13.37 -21.80 -2.09
CA LYS A 35 -13.54 -21.93 -0.64
C LYS A 35 -12.20 -22.31 -0.01
N VAL A 36 -11.81 -21.60 1.05
CA VAL A 36 -10.65 -21.95 1.89
C VAL A 36 -11.18 -22.78 3.05
N VAL A 37 -10.64 -23.98 3.20
CA VAL A 37 -11.01 -24.92 4.27
C VAL A 37 -9.75 -25.26 5.06
N PRO A 38 -9.78 -25.26 6.39
CA PRO A 38 -8.67 -25.75 7.18
C PRO A 38 -8.48 -27.25 6.93
N THR A 39 -7.21 -27.69 6.91
CA THR A 39 -6.88 -29.11 6.81
C THR A 39 -7.09 -29.77 8.17
N GLU A 40 -7.76 -30.91 8.22
CA GLU A 40 -8.02 -31.66 9.45
C GLU A 40 -6.71 -32.02 10.18
N GLY A 41 -6.64 -31.71 11.49
CA GLY A 41 -5.50 -32.04 12.36
C GLY A 41 -4.47 -30.93 12.60
N ALA A 42 -4.62 -29.77 11.99
CA ALA A 42 -3.76 -28.62 12.29
C ALA A 42 -4.34 -27.81 13.46
N GLY A 43 -3.82 -27.93 14.67
CA GLY A 43 -4.31 -27.22 15.89
C GLY A 43 -4.27 -25.69 15.85
N THR A 44 -3.86 -25.09 14.75
CA THR A 44 -3.85 -23.65 14.43
C THR A 44 -4.89 -23.27 13.36
N GLU A 45 -5.87 -24.12 13.12
CA GLU A 45 -6.84 -24.04 12.02
C GLU A 45 -7.57 -22.69 11.92
N SER A 46 -7.97 -22.13 13.05
CA SER A 46 -8.73 -20.88 13.08
C SER A 46 -7.88 -19.63 12.81
N VAL A 47 -6.58 -19.67 13.12
CA VAL A 47 -5.70 -18.48 13.02
C VAL A 47 -5.39 -18.12 11.56
N ASN A 48 -5.03 -19.11 10.76
CA ASN A 48 -4.61 -18.91 9.37
C ASN A 48 -5.80 -18.83 8.38
N TRP A 49 -6.96 -19.29 8.78
CA TRP A 49 -8.13 -19.35 7.88
C TRP A 49 -8.55 -17.95 7.38
N GLY A 50 -8.67 -16.99 8.29
CA GLY A 50 -9.00 -15.61 7.93
C GLY A 50 -7.93 -14.95 7.03
N LEU A 51 -6.66 -15.24 7.32
CA LEU A 51 -5.53 -14.76 6.50
C LEU A 51 -5.59 -15.35 5.09
N GLY A 52 -5.76 -16.68 4.96
CA GLY A 52 -5.87 -17.35 3.67
C GLY A 52 -7.01 -16.82 2.82
N ARG A 53 -8.20 -16.61 3.43
CA ARG A 53 -9.35 -16.00 2.74
C ARG A 53 -9.04 -14.59 2.25
N SER A 54 -8.40 -13.76 3.08
CA SER A 54 -8.06 -12.39 2.73
C SER A 54 -7.03 -12.32 1.61
N LEU A 55 -5.99 -13.17 1.66
CA LEU A 55 -4.98 -13.27 0.61
C LEU A 55 -5.61 -13.68 -0.72
N LEU A 56 -6.47 -14.69 -0.72
CA LEU A 56 -7.15 -15.18 -1.91
C LEU A 56 -8.07 -14.09 -2.51
N SER A 57 -8.84 -13.40 -1.68
CA SER A 57 -9.68 -12.28 -2.11
C SER A 57 -8.83 -11.16 -2.72
N ASN A 58 -7.70 -10.80 -2.09
CA ASN A 58 -6.79 -9.80 -2.62
C ASN A 58 -6.18 -10.22 -3.97
N MET A 59 -5.82 -11.50 -4.15
CA MET A 59 -5.33 -12.00 -5.43
C MET A 59 -6.37 -11.86 -6.55
N ILE A 60 -7.61 -12.26 -6.29
CA ILE A 60 -8.70 -12.17 -7.27
C ILE A 60 -8.96 -10.71 -7.66
N THR A 61 -9.10 -9.82 -6.69
CA THR A 61 -9.29 -8.38 -6.94
C THR A 61 -8.08 -7.78 -7.66
N GLY A 62 -6.87 -8.18 -7.27
CA GLY A 62 -5.64 -7.68 -7.87
C GLY A 62 -5.48 -8.02 -9.35
N VAL A 63 -5.80 -9.24 -9.78
CA VAL A 63 -5.71 -9.63 -11.19
C VAL A 63 -6.89 -9.14 -12.04
N SER A 64 -8.04 -8.80 -11.42
CA SER A 64 -9.22 -8.26 -12.11
C SER A 64 -9.17 -6.73 -12.23
N GLU A 65 -9.13 -6.03 -11.10
CA GLU A 65 -9.22 -4.57 -11.01
C GLU A 65 -7.87 -3.91 -10.74
N GLY A 66 -6.98 -4.58 -10.00
CA GLY A 66 -5.74 -4.05 -9.45
C GLY A 66 -5.97 -3.18 -8.23
N PHE A 67 -4.86 -2.79 -7.61
CA PHE A 67 -4.87 -1.89 -6.46
C PHE A 67 -4.24 -0.56 -6.82
N LYS A 68 -4.77 0.50 -6.21
CA LYS A 68 -4.22 1.85 -6.30
C LYS A 68 -4.15 2.47 -4.91
N THR A 69 -3.06 3.15 -4.62
CA THR A 69 -2.89 3.93 -3.39
C THR A 69 -2.43 5.32 -3.79
N VAL A 70 -3.12 6.33 -3.29
CA VAL A 70 -2.86 7.73 -3.62
C VAL A 70 -2.10 8.38 -2.47
N MET A 71 -0.94 8.97 -2.80
CA MET A 71 -0.07 9.66 -1.86
C MET A 71 -0.03 11.15 -2.18
N GLU A 72 -0.16 12.00 -1.18
CA GLU A 72 -0.07 13.45 -1.30
C GLU A 72 1.24 13.98 -0.71
N PHE A 73 1.86 14.89 -1.44
CA PHE A 73 3.06 15.61 -1.04
C PHE A 73 2.67 17.04 -0.60
N SER A 74 2.82 17.32 0.68
CA SER A 74 2.54 18.64 1.25
C SER A 74 3.85 19.27 1.74
N GLY A 75 4.33 20.30 1.05
CA GLY A 75 5.54 21.02 1.44
C GLY A 75 6.06 21.94 0.33
N VAL A 76 6.77 22.99 0.73
CA VAL A 76 7.38 23.93 -0.22
C VAL A 76 8.56 23.26 -0.93
N GLY A 77 8.51 23.26 -2.27
CA GLY A 77 9.57 22.68 -3.10
C GLY A 77 9.56 21.16 -3.21
N TYR A 78 8.55 20.48 -2.66
CA TYR A 78 8.42 19.04 -2.81
C TYR A 78 8.01 18.68 -4.24
N LYS A 79 8.75 17.74 -4.83
CA LYS A 79 8.53 17.28 -6.20
C LYS A 79 8.75 15.77 -6.26
N ALA A 80 7.99 15.10 -7.10
CA ALA A 80 8.19 13.71 -7.46
C ALA A 80 8.39 13.63 -8.98
N GLN A 81 9.32 12.80 -9.42
CA GLN A 81 9.61 12.57 -10.83
C GLN A 81 9.85 11.09 -11.07
N ALA A 82 9.36 10.58 -12.19
CA ALA A 82 9.66 9.22 -12.61
C ALA A 82 11.07 9.17 -13.20
N LYS A 83 11.87 8.22 -12.74
CA LYS A 83 13.21 7.95 -13.26
C LYS A 83 13.27 6.50 -13.75
N GLY A 84 12.81 6.30 -14.98
CA GLY A 84 12.55 4.95 -15.50
C GLY A 84 11.40 4.29 -14.75
N PRO A 85 11.58 3.08 -14.20
CA PRO A 85 10.58 2.41 -13.38
C PRO A 85 10.49 3.01 -11.96
N ASP A 86 11.57 3.65 -11.47
CA ASP A 86 11.70 4.13 -10.11
C ASP A 86 11.13 5.54 -9.92
N LEU A 87 10.87 5.91 -8.68
CA LEU A 87 10.39 7.21 -8.28
C LEU A 87 11.49 7.99 -7.55
N GLU A 88 11.86 9.15 -8.10
CA GLU A 88 12.72 10.11 -7.45
C GLU A 88 11.88 11.16 -6.73
N MET A 89 12.09 11.31 -5.43
CA MET A 89 11.37 12.27 -4.59
C MET A 89 12.31 13.32 -4.04
N ASN A 90 12.04 14.57 -4.36
CA ASN A 90 12.69 15.71 -3.73
C ASN A 90 11.81 16.23 -2.59
N LEU A 91 12.22 15.92 -1.36
CA LEU A 91 11.47 16.22 -0.13
C LEU A 91 12.13 17.29 0.73
N GLY A 92 12.99 18.14 0.15
CA GLY A 92 13.71 19.17 0.86
C GLY A 92 14.92 18.66 1.66
N PHE A 93 15.40 17.48 1.33
CA PHE A 93 16.72 16.98 1.75
C PHE A 93 17.79 17.41 0.74
N THR A 94 19.07 17.38 1.15
CA THR A 94 20.20 17.65 0.26
C THR A 94 20.25 16.70 -0.91
N ASN A 95 19.98 15.40 -0.65
CA ASN A 95 19.93 14.37 -1.67
C ASN A 95 18.49 13.96 -1.95
N PRO A 96 18.10 13.74 -3.22
CA PRO A 96 16.81 13.19 -3.54
C PRO A 96 16.66 11.75 -3.01
N VAL A 97 15.47 11.39 -2.59
CA VAL A 97 15.15 10.05 -2.12
C VAL A 97 14.66 9.21 -3.31
N MET A 98 15.32 8.09 -3.54
CA MET A 98 14.95 7.14 -4.59
C MET A 98 14.13 6.01 -4.00
N ILE A 99 12.93 5.80 -4.53
CA ILE A 99 12.09 4.64 -4.22
C ILE A 99 12.12 3.69 -5.41
N LYS A 100 12.61 2.50 -5.19
CA LYS A 100 12.67 1.46 -6.22
C LYS A 100 11.28 0.86 -6.44
N ALA A 101 10.89 0.76 -7.70
CA ALA A 101 9.66 0.06 -8.07
C ALA A 101 9.82 -1.44 -7.77
N LEU A 102 8.86 -2.02 -7.07
CA LEU A 102 8.75 -3.47 -6.98
C LEU A 102 8.15 -4.04 -8.28
N PRO A 103 8.42 -5.30 -8.61
CA PRO A 103 7.86 -5.93 -9.80
C PRO A 103 6.34 -5.79 -9.84
N GLY A 104 5.80 -5.33 -10.97
CA GLY A 104 4.36 -5.13 -11.17
C GLY A 104 3.77 -3.87 -10.52
N VAL A 105 4.61 -2.96 -9.98
CA VAL A 105 4.19 -1.65 -9.46
C VAL A 105 4.54 -0.56 -10.46
N THR A 106 3.61 0.36 -10.69
CA THR A 106 3.76 1.54 -11.56
C THR A 106 3.37 2.81 -10.82
N PHE A 107 3.99 3.93 -11.21
CA PHE A 107 3.74 5.25 -10.61
C PHE A 107 3.08 6.16 -11.64
N GLN A 108 2.00 6.82 -11.24
CA GLN A 108 1.40 7.93 -11.97
C GLN A 108 1.58 9.20 -11.14
N ILE A 109 2.19 10.22 -11.72
CA ILE A 109 2.58 11.44 -11.02
C ILE A 109 1.74 12.60 -11.55
N GLU A 110 1.02 13.27 -10.67
CA GLU A 110 0.21 14.45 -10.99
C GLU A 110 0.56 15.58 -10.01
N LYS A 111 1.46 16.46 -10.41
CA LYS A 111 1.90 17.60 -9.59
C LYS A 111 2.38 17.18 -8.19
N SER A 112 1.51 17.32 -7.17
CA SER A 112 1.77 16.98 -5.76
C SER A 112 1.17 15.66 -5.32
N VAL A 113 0.58 14.91 -6.25
CA VAL A 113 -0.07 13.62 -5.97
C VAL A 113 0.66 12.54 -6.75
N VAL A 114 0.96 11.43 -6.09
CA VAL A 114 1.53 10.24 -6.71
C VAL A 114 0.60 9.07 -6.45
N THR A 115 0.11 8.48 -7.51
CA THR A 115 -0.70 7.26 -7.44
C THR A 115 0.20 6.05 -7.70
N VAL A 116 0.26 5.16 -6.72
CA VAL A 116 0.95 3.88 -6.81
C VAL A 116 -0.05 2.83 -7.24
N MET A 117 0.19 2.15 -8.35
CA MET A 117 -0.70 1.15 -8.92
C MET A 117 0.01 -0.19 -9.09
N GLY A 118 -0.71 -1.29 -8.89
CA GLY A 118 -0.16 -2.63 -9.09
C GLY A 118 -1.21 -3.73 -8.91
N MET A 119 -0.83 -4.95 -9.27
CA MET A 119 -1.68 -6.13 -9.11
C MET A 119 -1.63 -6.67 -7.68
N ASP A 120 -0.46 -6.59 -7.04
CA ASP A 120 -0.28 -7.10 -5.70
C ASP A 120 -0.47 -6.00 -4.66
N LYS A 121 -1.48 -6.17 -3.80
CA LYS A 121 -1.78 -5.24 -2.70
C LYS A 121 -0.62 -5.04 -1.75
N GLU A 122 0.14 -6.11 -1.48
CA GLU A 122 1.29 -6.07 -0.58
C GLU A 122 2.40 -5.19 -1.14
N SER A 123 2.76 -5.41 -2.41
CA SER A 123 3.79 -4.62 -3.09
C SER A 123 3.40 -3.15 -3.21
N VAL A 124 2.15 -2.84 -3.56
CA VAL A 124 1.63 -1.46 -3.61
C VAL A 124 1.67 -0.82 -2.23
N GLY A 125 1.21 -1.53 -1.19
CA GLY A 125 1.22 -1.04 0.19
C GLY A 125 2.63 -0.83 0.74
N HIS A 126 3.56 -1.73 0.43
CA HIS A 126 4.96 -1.61 0.85
C HIS A 126 5.65 -0.38 0.25
N VAL A 127 5.48 -0.16 -1.05
CA VAL A 127 6.02 1.03 -1.73
C VAL A 127 5.41 2.32 -1.17
N ALA A 128 4.08 2.37 -0.97
CA ALA A 128 3.42 3.52 -0.38
C ALA A 128 3.91 3.79 1.06
N ALA A 129 4.13 2.74 1.86
CA ALA A 129 4.68 2.87 3.21
C ALA A 129 6.13 3.39 3.19
N GLN A 130 6.97 2.94 2.26
CA GLN A 130 8.32 3.48 2.07
C GLN A 130 8.29 4.97 1.71
N MET A 131 7.39 5.39 0.81
CA MET A 131 7.23 6.80 0.45
C MET A 131 6.86 7.65 1.68
N ARG A 132 5.91 7.18 2.49
CA ARG A 132 5.50 7.87 3.73
C ARG A 132 6.62 7.90 4.77
N ALA A 133 7.38 6.81 4.92
CA ALA A 133 8.49 6.72 5.86
C ALA A 133 9.67 7.65 5.49
N ALA A 134 9.86 7.95 4.20
CA ALA A 134 10.91 8.86 3.74
C ALA A 134 10.77 10.26 4.36
N ARG A 135 9.56 10.78 4.47
CA ARG A 135 9.26 12.02 5.21
C ARG A 135 7.83 12.00 5.73
N PRO A 136 7.63 11.51 6.97
CA PRO A 136 6.29 11.46 7.57
C PRO A 136 5.73 12.87 7.80
N PRO A 137 4.41 13.04 7.80
CA PRO A 137 3.78 14.34 7.96
C PRO A 137 4.06 14.93 9.35
N GLU A 138 4.46 16.20 9.37
CA GLU A 138 4.73 16.94 10.59
C GLU A 138 3.43 17.31 11.31
N PRO A 139 3.36 17.21 12.67
CA PRO A 139 2.15 17.47 13.41
C PRO A 139 1.74 18.95 13.51
N TYR A 140 2.62 19.90 13.17
CA TYR A 140 2.32 21.34 13.28
C TYR A 140 1.77 21.92 11.97
N LYS A 141 2.53 21.82 10.89
CA LYS A 141 2.15 22.34 9.56
C LYS A 141 1.46 21.28 8.71
N GLY A 142 1.71 20.00 8.97
CA GLY A 142 1.24 18.89 8.16
C GLY A 142 2.08 18.67 6.90
N SER A 143 3.29 19.26 6.84
CA SER A 143 4.21 19.04 5.73
C SER A 143 4.78 17.63 5.77
N GLY A 144 4.86 16.96 4.63
CA GLY A 144 5.34 15.59 4.54
C GLY A 144 4.62 14.82 3.43
N VAL A 145 4.84 13.52 3.40
CA VAL A 145 4.16 12.57 2.52
C VAL A 145 3.10 11.84 3.34
N LYS A 146 1.86 11.91 2.91
CA LYS A 146 0.71 11.28 3.58
C LYS A 146 -0.13 10.49 2.59
N TYR A 147 -0.93 9.55 3.08
CA TYR A 147 -2.02 8.97 2.29
C TYR A 147 -3.10 10.03 2.05
N GLN A 148 -3.80 9.94 0.93
CA GLN A 148 -4.88 10.89 0.60
C GLN A 148 -5.95 10.94 1.70
N ASP A 149 -6.31 9.78 2.25
CA ASP A 149 -7.35 9.67 3.28
C ASP A 149 -6.82 9.89 4.71
N GLU A 150 -5.52 10.18 4.87
CA GLU A 150 -4.89 10.34 6.18
C GLU A 150 -5.18 11.73 6.78
N ILE A 151 -5.91 11.75 7.88
CA ILE A 151 -6.20 12.97 8.64
C ILE A 151 -5.09 13.18 9.67
N ILE A 152 -4.27 14.23 9.46
CA ILE A 152 -3.19 14.56 10.38
C ILE A 152 -3.75 15.40 11.55
N ARG A 153 -3.64 14.88 12.76
CA ARG A 153 -3.98 15.65 13.97
C ARG A 153 -2.92 16.74 14.21
N LYS A 154 -3.29 17.98 13.89
CA LYS A 154 -2.41 19.12 14.10
C LYS A 154 -2.36 19.52 15.56
N LYS A 155 -1.16 19.74 16.09
CA LYS A 155 -0.95 20.30 17.44
C LYS A 155 -1.05 21.82 17.37
N ALA A 156 -1.65 22.44 18.39
CA ALA A 156 -1.61 23.89 18.54
C ALA A 156 -0.15 24.32 18.76
N GLY A 157 0.35 25.17 17.89
CA GLY A 157 1.67 25.78 18.05
C GLY A 157 1.70 26.71 19.30
N LYS A 158 2.88 27.28 19.56
CA LYS A 158 3.04 28.27 20.61
C LYS A 158 2.08 29.44 20.34
N LYS A 159 1.14 29.71 21.25
CA LYS A 159 0.32 30.93 21.18
C LYS A 159 1.27 32.12 21.26
N ALA A 160 1.14 33.07 20.34
CA ALA A 160 1.86 34.33 20.46
C ALA A 160 1.44 34.98 21.79
N ALA A 161 2.36 35.11 22.73
CA ALA A 161 2.15 35.88 23.94
C ALA A 161 2.03 37.36 23.53
N GLY A 162 0.81 37.89 23.43
CA GLY A 162 0.66 39.27 23.01
C GLY A 162 -0.73 39.73 22.64
N ALA A 163 -1.78 39.16 23.22
CA ALA A 163 -3.14 39.70 23.04
C ALA A 163 -3.92 39.76 24.38
N THR A 164 -3.25 40.17 25.45
CA THR A 164 -3.89 40.55 26.70
C THR A 164 -3.22 41.83 27.18
N GLY A 165 -3.75 42.96 26.72
CA GLY A 165 -3.28 44.23 27.19
C GLY A 165 -3.83 45.39 26.37
N ALA A 166 -5.14 45.60 26.39
CA ALA A 166 -5.76 46.90 26.15
C ALA A 166 -7.22 46.81 26.59
N ALA A 167 -7.50 47.17 27.80
CA ALA A 167 -8.75 47.75 28.24
C ALA A 167 -8.42 48.77 29.30
#